data_7098e6adce50b78afcd6781d85c14e93
#
_entry.id   7098e6adce50b78afcd6781d85c14e93
#
_cell.length_a   1.000
_cell.length_b   1.000
_cell.length_c   1.000
_cell.angle_alpha   90.00
_cell.angle_beta   90.00
_cell.angle_gamma   90.00
#
_symmetry.space_group_name_H-M   'P 1'
#
loop_
_entity.id
_entity.type
_entity.pdbx_description
1 polymer ?
#
loop_
_entity_poly.entity_id
_entity_poly.type
_entity_poly.pdbx_seq_one_letter_code
_entity_poly.pdbx_strand_id
1 'polypeptide(L)'
;MAISRRDLLKISGLSAAALAVGGCAADNAASADAPKAFSLADKSLMAAPTGKRVVVCGGGFGGLTVAKYLRQASKEIEVVVIEKRDNFMACPYSNGWLGGIKGITLDTLSFDYFAPAAKNGYSLIQATVTGFDRANRVVKTDQGTIGYDYLVLAPGIEYDYSKLFGEDKAKAAKCYHTCPPGLKPGSEHIALKKQLENMEEGNFIITVPDGAYRCPPAPYERAAMVAYYLKTNKIKGKVLILDPKEKPGAKP
;
A
#
# COMPACT_ATOMS: atom_id res chain seq x y z
N MET A 1 38.25 14.58 -0.66
CA MET A 1 38.24 14.35 0.80
C MET A 1 37.00 13.53 1.13
N ALA A 2 37.18 12.28 1.54
CA ALA A 2 36.06 11.41 1.91
C ALA A 2 35.75 11.61 3.38
N ILE A 3 34.51 11.99 3.69
CA ILE A 3 34.02 12.18 5.07
C ILE A 3 33.89 10.78 5.70
N SER A 4 34.55 10.53 6.83
CA SER A 4 34.48 9.25 7.52
C SER A 4 33.16 9.09 8.28
N ARG A 5 32.72 7.81 8.48
CA ARG A 5 31.51 7.49 9.27
C ARG A 5 31.51 8.05 10.70
N ARG A 6 32.70 8.32 11.26
CA ARG A 6 32.88 8.94 12.58
C ARG A 6 32.59 10.43 12.57
N ASP A 7 32.80 11.12 11.46
CA ASP A 7 32.55 12.55 11.36
C ASP A 7 31.04 12.84 11.17
N LEU A 8 30.30 11.91 10.55
CA LEU A 8 28.83 11.99 10.44
C LEU A 8 28.14 11.91 11.81
N LEU A 9 28.67 11.09 12.73
CA LEU A 9 28.11 10.92 14.08
C LEU A 9 28.38 12.12 15.03
N LYS A 10 29.35 12.96 14.71
CA LYS A 10 29.65 14.17 15.48
C LYS A 10 28.72 15.35 15.16
N ILE A 11 28.08 15.33 13.98
CA ILE A 11 27.15 16.39 13.54
C ILE A 11 25.73 16.18 14.13
N SER A 12 25.38 14.97 14.52
CA SER A 12 24.08 14.63 15.13
C SER A 12 24.04 14.77 16.66
N GLY A 13 25.12 15.21 17.30
CA GLY A 13 25.25 15.30 18.75
C GLY A 13 24.95 16.66 19.41
N LEU A 14 24.38 17.63 18.69
CA LEU A 14 24.21 19.00 19.19
C LEU A 14 22.74 19.43 19.37
N SER A 15 21.87 18.54 19.86
CA SER A 15 20.48 18.89 20.17
C SER A 15 19.91 18.19 21.41
N ALA A 16 20.73 18.01 22.46
CA ALA A 16 20.22 17.47 23.72
C ALA A 16 21.00 18.04 24.93
N ALA A 17 20.91 19.34 25.16
CA ALA A 17 21.31 19.92 26.45
C ALA A 17 20.67 21.31 26.65
N ALA A 18 19.43 21.34 27.08
CA ALA A 18 18.86 22.49 27.81
C ALA A 18 17.48 22.14 28.38
N LEU A 19 17.45 21.39 29.48
CA LEU A 19 16.29 21.31 30.38
C LEU A 19 16.77 20.89 31.75
N ALA A 20 17.07 21.86 32.56
CA ALA A 20 16.88 21.87 34.02
C ALA A 20 17.49 23.12 34.58
N VAL A 21 16.70 24.06 35.03
CA VAL A 21 16.86 24.76 36.31
C VAL A 21 15.61 25.62 36.60
N GLY A 22 14.98 25.33 37.73
CA GLY A 22 14.53 26.31 38.69
C GLY A 22 13.22 27.04 38.42
N GLY A 23 12.19 26.66 39.19
CA GLY A 23 11.00 27.44 39.37
C GLY A 23 11.24 28.74 40.13
N CYS A 24 10.40 29.72 39.85
CA CYS A 24 9.82 30.67 40.84
C CYS A 24 8.62 31.36 40.19
N ALA A 25 7.56 31.44 40.93
CA ALA A 25 6.30 32.07 40.56
C ALA A 25 6.44 33.58 40.37
N ALA A 26 5.75 34.13 39.40
CA ALA A 26 5.14 35.45 39.45
C ALA A 26 4.04 35.58 38.41
N ASP A 27 2.88 35.98 38.85
CA ASP A 27 1.69 36.29 38.12
C ASP A 27 1.85 37.43 37.09
N ASN A 28 0.98 37.38 36.11
CA ASN A 28 0.42 38.46 35.30
C ASN A 28 0.86 38.64 33.86
N ALA A 29 -0.19 38.39 33.09
CA ALA A 29 -0.64 39.21 31.97
C ALA A 29 0.07 39.12 30.61
N ALA A 30 -0.81 38.93 29.71
CA ALA A 30 -0.71 39.06 28.25
C ALA A 30 -0.63 37.70 27.53
N SER A 31 -1.80 37.25 27.07
CA SER A 31 -1.92 36.29 25.98
C SER A 31 -1.30 36.89 24.73
N ALA A 32 -0.01 36.74 24.57
CA ALA A 32 0.57 36.77 23.25
C ALA A 32 0.14 35.47 22.59
N ASP A 33 -0.61 35.57 21.49
CA ASP A 33 -0.91 34.44 20.62
C ASP A 33 0.37 33.65 20.36
N ALA A 34 0.49 32.51 21.04
CA ALA A 34 1.55 31.58 20.69
C ALA A 34 1.36 31.24 19.19
N PRO A 35 2.40 31.33 18.37
CA PRO A 35 2.27 31.01 16.96
C PRO A 35 1.66 29.63 16.87
N LYS A 36 0.49 29.51 16.24
CA LYS A 36 -0.17 28.22 16.01
C LYS A 36 0.88 27.31 15.40
N ALA A 37 1.15 26.20 16.06
CA ALA A 37 2.08 25.21 15.54
C ALA A 37 1.66 24.91 14.10
N PHE A 38 2.57 25.09 13.15
CA PHE A 38 2.31 24.85 11.74
C PHE A 38 1.94 23.37 11.58
N SER A 39 0.66 23.10 11.30
CA SER A 39 0.18 21.77 11.02
C SER A 39 0.42 21.47 9.53
N LEU A 40 1.24 20.48 9.22
CA LEU A 40 1.41 19.99 7.85
C LEU A 40 0.06 19.56 7.24
N ALA A 41 -0.88 19.15 8.08
CA ALA A 41 -2.21 18.70 7.67
C ALA A 41 -3.06 19.81 6.98
N ASP A 42 -2.77 21.08 7.25
CA ASP A 42 -3.52 22.22 6.70
C ASP A 42 -2.85 22.84 5.47
N LYS A 43 -1.65 22.37 5.12
CA LYS A 43 -0.90 22.89 3.97
C LYS A 43 -1.49 22.36 2.68
N SER A 44 -1.83 23.25 1.74
CA SER A 44 -2.14 22.85 0.35
C SER A 44 -0.89 22.31 -0.32
N LEU A 45 -0.94 21.09 -0.83
CA LEU A 45 0.18 20.44 -1.52
C LEU A 45 0.35 20.90 -2.97
N MET A 46 -0.66 21.57 -3.52
CA MET A 46 -0.63 22.06 -4.88
C MET A 46 -1.22 23.47 -4.95
N ALA A 47 -0.72 24.26 -5.88
CA ALA A 47 -1.32 25.55 -6.23
C ALA A 47 -2.76 25.36 -6.74
N ALA A 48 -3.53 26.45 -6.76
CA ALA A 48 -4.85 26.44 -7.39
C ALA A 48 -4.72 26.00 -8.86
N PRO A 49 -5.63 25.12 -9.36
CA PRO A 49 -5.57 24.67 -10.73
C PRO A 49 -5.96 25.80 -11.69
N THR A 50 -5.37 25.79 -12.87
CA THR A 50 -5.74 26.72 -13.95
C THR A 50 -7.00 26.27 -14.70
N GLY A 51 -7.39 25.00 -14.56
CA GLY A 51 -8.57 24.39 -15.15
C GLY A 51 -9.27 23.45 -14.16
N LYS A 52 -9.90 22.43 -14.66
CA LYS A 52 -10.53 21.40 -13.80
C LYS A 52 -9.49 20.42 -13.26
N ARG A 53 -9.52 20.16 -11.96
CA ARG A 53 -8.66 19.17 -11.30
C ARG A 53 -9.42 17.92 -10.95
N VAL A 54 -8.90 16.78 -11.41
CA VAL A 54 -9.34 15.44 -11.00
C VAL A 54 -8.31 14.86 -10.05
N VAL A 55 -8.70 14.57 -8.82
CA VAL A 55 -7.86 13.88 -7.85
C VAL A 55 -8.23 12.39 -7.83
N VAL A 56 -7.24 11.53 -8.02
CA VAL A 56 -7.38 10.07 -8.03
C VAL A 56 -6.69 9.52 -6.79
N CYS A 57 -7.46 8.94 -5.88
CA CYS A 57 -6.96 8.35 -4.65
C CYS A 57 -6.69 6.85 -4.86
N GLY A 58 -5.40 6.50 -4.95
CA GLY A 58 -4.90 5.15 -5.17
C GLY A 58 -4.24 4.97 -6.53
N GLY A 59 -2.96 4.58 -6.52
CA GLY A 59 -2.12 4.32 -7.69
C GLY A 59 -2.11 2.86 -8.15
N GLY A 60 -3.19 2.11 -7.91
CA GLY A 60 -3.35 0.76 -8.45
C GLY A 60 -3.74 0.75 -9.92
N PHE A 61 -4.07 -0.43 -10.47
CA PHE A 61 -4.50 -0.58 -11.87
C PHE A 61 -5.66 0.36 -12.23
N GLY A 62 -6.68 0.46 -11.36
CA GLY A 62 -7.83 1.33 -11.62
C GLY A 62 -7.45 2.80 -11.67
N GLY A 63 -6.75 3.31 -10.64
CA GLY A 63 -6.38 4.72 -10.56
C GLY A 63 -5.43 5.17 -11.65
N LEU A 64 -4.38 4.39 -11.95
CA LEU A 64 -3.44 4.72 -13.03
C LEU A 64 -4.11 4.67 -14.41
N THR A 65 -5.05 3.72 -14.61
CA THR A 65 -5.83 3.65 -15.85
C THR A 65 -6.68 4.90 -16.03
N VAL A 66 -7.42 5.31 -15.00
CA VAL A 66 -8.21 6.54 -15.05
C VAL A 66 -7.34 7.76 -15.32
N ALA A 67 -6.22 7.91 -14.59
CA ALA A 67 -5.30 9.03 -14.78
C ALA A 67 -4.77 9.11 -16.21
N LYS A 68 -4.32 7.98 -16.76
CA LYS A 68 -3.85 7.89 -18.15
C LYS A 68 -4.92 8.32 -19.15
N TYR A 69 -6.12 7.75 -19.07
CA TYR A 69 -7.14 8.02 -20.07
C TYR A 69 -7.77 9.42 -19.95
N LEU A 70 -7.88 9.97 -18.76
CA LEU A 70 -8.26 11.38 -18.60
C LEU A 70 -7.28 12.31 -19.28
N ARG A 71 -5.97 12.08 -19.12
CA ARG A 71 -4.93 12.89 -19.78
C ARG A 71 -4.86 12.68 -21.30
N GLN A 72 -5.27 11.51 -21.77
CA GLN A 72 -5.41 11.27 -23.21
C GLN A 72 -6.64 11.96 -23.79
N ALA A 73 -7.75 11.99 -23.05
CA ALA A 73 -9.00 12.62 -23.47
C ALA A 73 -8.91 14.15 -23.50
N SER A 74 -8.21 14.77 -22.54
CA SER A 74 -8.01 16.22 -22.51
C SER A 74 -6.69 16.59 -21.83
N LYS A 75 -5.97 17.51 -22.44
CA LYS A 75 -4.75 18.12 -21.88
C LYS A 75 -5.05 19.30 -20.94
N GLU A 76 -6.26 19.78 -20.92
CA GLU A 76 -6.72 20.88 -20.06
C GLU A 76 -7.07 20.40 -18.64
N ILE A 77 -7.40 19.12 -18.49
CA ILE A 77 -7.72 18.52 -17.18
C ILE A 77 -6.41 18.27 -16.44
N GLU A 78 -6.25 18.91 -15.28
CA GLU A 78 -5.19 18.56 -14.34
C GLU A 78 -5.56 17.25 -13.60
N VAL A 79 -4.70 16.24 -13.72
CA VAL A 79 -4.91 14.95 -13.04
C VAL A 79 -3.82 14.75 -12.01
N VAL A 80 -4.21 14.47 -10.77
CA VAL A 80 -3.32 14.23 -9.63
C VAL A 80 -3.62 12.86 -9.06
N VAL A 81 -2.63 11.97 -9.04
CA VAL A 81 -2.72 10.66 -8.39
C VAL A 81 -2.08 10.74 -7.01
N ILE A 82 -2.79 10.30 -5.99
CA ILE A 82 -2.26 10.16 -4.63
C ILE A 82 -2.06 8.67 -4.36
N GLU A 83 -0.82 8.27 -4.07
CA GLU A 83 -0.47 6.89 -3.71
C GLU A 83 0.53 6.89 -2.56
N LYS A 84 0.34 5.98 -1.61
CA LYS A 84 1.19 5.87 -0.42
C LYS A 84 2.46 5.06 -0.63
N ARG A 85 2.51 4.24 -1.67
CA ARG A 85 3.62 3.34 -1.96
C ARG A 85 4.63 3.99 -2.87
N ASP A 86 5.89 3.58 -2.74
CA ASP A 86 7.00 4.02 -3.60
C ASP A 86 6.98 3.31 -4.95
N ASN A 87 6.54 2.04 -4.94
CA ASN A 87 6.54 1.18 -6.11
C ASN A 87 5.19 0.53 -6.34
N PHE A 88 4.83 0.41 -7.60
CA PHE A 88 3.74 -0.42 -8.07
C PHE A 88 4.22 -1.86 -8.19
N MET A 89 3.55 -2.79 -7.53
CA MET A 89 3.76 -4.23 -7.72
C MET A 89 2.55 -4.84 -8.42
N ALA A 90 2.80 -5.53 -9.52
CA ALA A 90 1.77 -6.27 -10.24
C ALA A 90 1.43 -7.56 -9.50
N CYS A 91 0.24 -7.63 -8.88
CA CYS A 91 -0.28 -8.86 -8.27
C CYS A 91 -0.55 -9.97 -9.31
N PRO A 92 -1.07 -9.71 -10.52
CA PRO A 92 -1.03 -10.69 -11.61
C PRO A 92 0.39 -11.21 -11.82
N TYR A 93 0.52 -12.51 -12.08
CA TYR A 93 1.78 -13.28 -12.17
C TYR A 93 2.54 -13.49 -10.85
N SER A 94 2.11 -12.92 -9.73
CA SER A 94 2.78 -13.14 -8.43
C SER A 94 2.78 -14.62 -7.99
N ASN A 95 1.77 -15.40 -8.39
CA ASN A 95 1.76 -16.84 -8.16
C ASN A 95 2.88 -17.56 -8.94
N GLY A 96 3.23 -17.10 -10.14
CA GLY A 96 4.37 -17.60 -10.89
C GLY A 96 5.70 -17.34 -10.19
N TRP A 97 5.86 -16.15 -9.60
CA TRP A 97 7.00 -15.85 -8.76
C TRP A 97 7.05 -16.72 -7.49
N LEU A 98 5.92 -16.91 -6.80
CA LEU A 98 5.84 -17.83 -5.66
C LEU A 98 6.26 -19.24 -6.05
N GLY A 99 5.79 -19.73 -7.21
CA GLY A 99 6.12 -21.05 -7.74
C GLY A 99 7.54 -21.20 -8.28
N GLY A 100 8.31 -20.10 -8.38
CA GLY A 100 9.67 -20.13 -8.90
C GLY A 100 9.74 -20.31 -10.43
N ILE A 101 8.75 -19.83 -11.17
CA ILE A 101 8.75 -19.87 -12.63
C ILE A 101 9.88 -18.98 -13.17
N LYS A 102 10.72 -19.54 -14.04
CA LYS A 102 11.86 -18.85 -14.62
C LYS A 102 11.42 -17.56 -15.34
N GLY A 103 12.10 -16.46 -15.04
CA GLY A 103 11.84 -15.14 -15.62
C GLY A 103 10.77 -14.33 -14.91
N ILE A 104 10.06 -14.89 -13.93
CA ILE A 104 9.14 -14.15 -13.06
C ILE A 104 9.84 -13.90 -11.73
N THR A 105 10.32 -12.68 -11.53
CA THR A 105 11.01 -12.22 -10.33
C THR A 105 10.24 -11.08 -9.68
N LEU A 106 10.60 -10.71 -8.45
CA LEU A 106 10.00 -9.54 -7.81
C LEU A 106 10.28 -8.27 -8.62
N ASP A 107 11.47 -8.15 -9.21
CA ASP A 107 11.86 -7.00 -10.04
C ASP A 107 10.99 -6.91 -11.30
N THR A 108 10.72 -8.04 -11.97
CA THR A 108 9.86 -8.04 -13.17
C THR A 108 8.39 -7.72 -12.85
N LEU A 109 7.99 -7.82 -11.58
CA LEU A 109 6.66 -7.46 -11.11
C LEU A 109 6.58 -6.05 -10.51
N SER A 110 7.72 -5.38 -10.35
CA SER A 110 7.82 -4.07 -9.70
C SER A 110 8.08 -2.97 -10.72
N PHE A 111 7.33 -1.88 -10.60
CA PHE A 111 7.40 -0.74 -11.53
C PHE A 111 7.41 0.56 -10.72
N ASP A 112 8.11 1.56 -11.23
CA ASP A 112 8.05 2.90 -10.67
C ASP A 112 6.74 3.62 -11.06
N TYR A 113 6.39 4.65 -10.29
CA TYR A 113 5.23 5.49 -10.59
C TYR A 113 5.57 6.70 -11.47
N PHE A 114 6.83 7.11 -11.55
CA PHE A 114 7.23 8.36 -12.20
C PHE A 114 7.24 8.23 -13.71
N ALA A 115 7.75 7.13 -14.26
CA ALA A 115 7.78 6.92 -15.71
C ALA A 115 6.38 6.99 -16.35
N PRO A 116 5.35 6.30 -15.86
CA PRO A 116 4.00 6.45 -16.40
C PRO A 116 3.39 7.85 -16.12
N ALA A 117 3.72 8.49 -15.01
CA ALA A 117 3.25 9.84 -14.71
C ALA A 117 3.82 10.84 -15.72
N ALA A 118 5.12 10.84 -15.93
CA ALA A 118 5.80 11.69 -16.91
C ALA A 118 5.28 11.43 -18.33
N LYS A 119 5.19 10.15 -18.73
CA LYS A 119 4.72 9.77 -20.06
C LYS A 119 3.30 10.23 -20.36
N ASN A 120 2.40 10.17 -19.38
CA ASN A 120 0.99 10.51 -19.58
C ASN A 120 0.65 11.94 -19.14
N GLY A 121 1.54 12.63 -18.44
CA GLY A 121 1.37 14.02 -18.03
C GLY A 121 0.37 14.20 -16.88
N TYR A 122 0.32 13.29 -15.92
CA TYR A 122 -0.37 13.50 -14.64
C TYR A 122 0.65 13.71 -13.52
N SER A 123 0.23 14.42 -12.47
CA SER A 123 1.02 14.61 -11.26
C SER A 123 0.88 13.42 -10.32
N LEU A 124 1.96 13.08 -9.63
CA LEU A 124 1.98 12.06 -8.60
C LEU A 124 2.32 12.70 -7.26
N ILE A 125 1.53 12.39 -6.23
CA ILE A 125 1.82 12.78 -4.84
C ILE A 125 1.91 11.50 -4.02
N GLN A 126 3.08 11.30 -3.42
CA GLN A 126 3.28 10.20 -2.48
C GLN A 126 2.79 10.62 -1.10
N ALA A 127 1.59 10.18 -0.76
CA ALA A 127 0.96 10.47 0.51
C ALA A 127 -0.12 9.43 0.85
N THR A 128 -0.44 9.32 2.13
CA THR A 128 -1.56 8.51 2.61
C THR A 128 -2.81 9.39 2.73
N VAL A 129 -3.88 9.01 2.03
CA VAL A 129 -5.18 9.68 2.20
C VAL A 129 -5.73 9.35 3.59
N THR A 130 -6.02 10.38 4.38
CA THR A 130 -6.52 10.26 5.75
C THR A 130 -7.98 10.66 5.88
N GLY A 131 -8.53 11.38 4.90
CA GLY A 131 -9.93 11.78 4.93
C GLY A 131 -10.36 12.64 3.75
N PHE A 132 -11.62 13.02 3.78
CA PHE A 132 -12.27 13.83 2.73
C PHE A 132 -13.13 14.91 3.36
N ASP A 133 -12.97 16.14 2.91
CA ASP A 133 -13.91 17.23 3.13
C ASP A 133 -14.73 17.41 1.84
N ARG A 134 -15.90 16.80 1.81
CA ARG A 134 -16.75 16.80 0.61
C ARG A 134 -17.41 18.15 0.36
N ALA A 135 -17.70 18.91 1.43
CA ALA A 135 -18.32 20.22 1.31
C ALA A 135 -17.37 21.21 0.62
N ASN A 136 -16.10 21.20 1.02
CA ASN A 136 -15.06 22.05 0.47
C ASN A 136 -14.30 21.42 -0.71
N ARG A 137 -14.63 20.18 -1.09
CA ARG A 137 -13.97 19.42 -2.16
C ARG A 137 -12.46 19.30 -1.93
N VAL A 138 -12.07 18.83 -0.74
CA VAL A 138 -10.66 18.67 -0.35
C VAL A 138 -10.39 17.23 0.06
N VAL A 139 -9.29 16.67 -0.44
CA VAL A 139 -8.68 15.43 0.06
C VAL A 139 -7.67 15.80 1.13
N LYS A 140 -7.76 15.13 2.28
CA LYS A 140 -6.79 15.25 3.38
C LYS A 140 -5.80 14.09 3.32
N THR A 141 -4.53 14.41 3.50
CA THR A 141 -3.45 13.42 3.52
C THR A 141 -2.57 13.62 4.75
N ASP A 142 -1.64 12.70 5.00
CA ASP A 142 -0.61 12.81 6.01
C ASP A 142 0.46 13.87 5.69
N GLN A 143 0.48 14.42 4.47
CA GLN A 143 1.41 15.44 4.01
C GLN A 143 0.77 16.82 3.84
N GLY A 144 -0.55 16.90 3.79
CA GLY A 144 -1.30 18.13 3.57
C GLY A 144 -2.63 17.89 2.86
N THR A 145 -3.14 18.89 2.18
CA THR A 145 -4.46 18.87 1.54
C THR A 145 -4.39 19.13 0.03
N ILE A 146 -5.37 18.65 -0.70
CA ILE A 146 -5.50 18.86 -2.15
C ILE A 146 -6.96 19.14 -2.49
N GLY A 147 -7.23 20.32 -3.07
CA GLY A 147 -8.55 20.66 -3.60
C GLY A 147 -8.82 19.95 -4.93
N TYR A 148 -10.08 19.60 -5.19
CA TYR A 148 -10.50 18.93 -6.43
C TYR A 148 -11.82 19.48 -6.98
N ASP A 149 -12.03 19.37 -8.28
CA ASP A 149 -13.34 19.49 -8.91
C ASP A 149 -14.04 18.12 -8.97
N TYR A 150 -13.29 17.07 -9.28
CA TYR A 150 -13.76 15.69 -9.35
C TYR A 150 -12.83 14.77 -8.55
N LEU A 151 -13.42 13.80 -7.88
CA LEU A 151 -12.73 12.82 -7.05
C LEU A 151 -12.98 11.41 -7.57
N VAL A 152 -11.89 10.67 -7.76
CA VAL A 152 -11.91 9.25 -8.12
C VAL A 152 -11.35 8.44 -6.94
N LEU A 153 -12.11 7.48 -6.46
CA LEU A 153 -11.69 6.58 -5.39
C LEU A 153 -11.31 5.22 -5.98
N ALA A 154 -10.03 4.88 -5.88
CA ALA A 154 -9.46 3.62 -6.34
C ALA A 154 -8.55 2.98 -5.27
N PRO A 155 -9.04 2.80 -4.01
CA PRO A 155 -8.21 2.40 -2.87
C PRO A 155 -7.74 0.94 -2.92
N GLY A 156 -8.28 0.13 -3.83
CA GLY A 156 -8.02 -1.30 -3.89
C GLY A 156 -8.89 -2.10 -2.92
N ILE A 157 -8.30 -3.15 -2.34
CA ILE A 157 -8.99 -4.04 -1.39
C ILE A 157 -8.40 -3.95 0.01
N GLU A 158 -9.21 -4.32 0.99
CA GLU A 158 -8.79 -4.67 2.34
C GLU A 158 -9.35 -6.06 2.71
N TYR A 159 -8.70 -6.72 3.66
CA TYR A 159 -9.17 -8.01 4.16
C TYR A 159 -10.16 -7.82 5.31
N ASP A 160 -11.30 -8.45 5.19
CA ASP A 160 -12.30 -8.48 6.23
C ASP A 160 -12.23 -9.80 7.00
N TYR A 161 -11.72 -9.74 8.21
CA TYR A 161 -11.63 -10.87 9.13
C TYR A 161 -12.79 -10.94 10.13
N SER A 162 -13.76 -10.05 10.04
CA SER A 162 -14.89 -9.98 11.00
C SER A 162 -15.71 -11.25 11.04
N LYS A 163 -15.90 -11.92 9.90
CA LYS A 163 -16.60 -13.22 9.82
C LYS A 163 -15.88 -14.36 10.55
N LEU A 164 -14.55 -14.27 10.72
CA LEU A 164 -13.74 -15.30 11.39
C LEU A 164 -13.52 -14.99 12.86
N PHE A 165 -13.30 -13.73 13.20
CA PHE A 165 -12.84 -13.31 14.52
C PHE A 165 -13.72 -12.23 15.17
N GLY A 166 -14.84 -11.84 14.55
CA GLY A 166 -15.68 -10.73 15.04
C GLY A 166 -14.85 -9.45 15.18
N GLU A 167 -14.93 -8.82 16.35
CA GLU A 167 -14.19 -7.59 16.67
C GLU A 167 -12.78 -7.84 17.22
N ASP A 168 -12.32 -9.09 17.28
CA ASP A 168 -10.98 -9.43 17.80
C ASP A 168 -9.88 -9.08 16.79
N LYS A 169 -9.49 -7.81 16.79
CA LYS A 169 -8.43 -7.28 15.91
C LYS A 169 -7.07 -7.91 16.16
N ALA A 170 -6.79 -8.39 17.38
CA ALA A 170 -5.53 -9.04 17.70
C ALA A 170 -5.41 -10.41 17.03
N LYS A 171 -6.48 -11.22 17.06
CA LYS A 171 -6.53 -12.49 16.32
C LYS A 171 -6.49 -12.27 14.81
N ALA A 172 -7.22 -11.28 14.29
CA ALA A 172 -7.18 -10.93 12.88
C ALA A 172 -5.75 -10.57 12.42
N ALA A 173 -5.07 -9.71 13.16
CA ALA A 173 -3.68 -9.33 12.88
C ALA A 173 -2.72 -10.53 12.95
N LYS A 174 -2.86 -11.38 13.97
CA LYS A 174 -2.07 -12.61 14.10
C LYS A 174 -2.28 -13.53 12.90
N CYS A 175 -3.54 -13.74 12.49
CA CYS A 175 -3.87 -14.55 11.31
C CYS A 175 -3.24 -13.98 10.04
N TYR A 176 -3.36 -12.67 9.81
CA TYR A 176 -2.77 -12.00 8.66
C TYR A 176 -1.24 -12.18 8.58
N HIS A 177 -0.55 -12.09 9.72
CA HIS A 177 0.90 -12.24 9.76
C HIS A 177 1.37 -13.69 9.64
N THR A 178 0.62 -14.65 10.20
CA THR A 178 0.99 -16.07 10.14
C THR A 178 0.54 -16.77 8.87
N CYS A 179 -0.55 -16.30 8.26
CA CYS A 179 -1.16 -16.88 7.05
C CYS A 179 -1.42 -15.77 6.03
N PRO A 180 -0.37 -15.14 5.45
CA PRO A 180 -0.54 -14.00 4.55
C PRO A 180 -1.33 -14.40 3.30
N PRO A 181 -2.43 -13.69 2.97
CA PRO A 181 -3.29 -14.05 1.85
C PRO A 181 -2.63 -13.87 0.47
N GLY A 182 -1.67 -12.95 0.34
CA GLY A 182 -0.94 -12.70 -0.91
C GLY A 182 -1.82 -12.20 -2.06
N LEU A 183 -2.76 -11.31 -1.78
CA LEU A 183 -3.63 -10.65 -2.78
C LEU A 183 -3.43 -9.12 -2.81
N LYS A 184 -2.90 -8.54 -1.74
CA LYS A 184 -2.44 -7.14 -1.71
C LYS A 184 -0.97 -7.12 -2.08
N PRO A 185 -0.56 -6.32 -3.08
CA PRO A 185 0.85 -6.25 -3.47
C PRO A 185 1.75 -5.77 -2.32
N GLY A 186 2.90 -6.39 -2.15
CA GLY A 186 3.91 -5.94 -1.20
C GLY A 186 4.40 -7.02 -0.24
N SER A 187 4.60 -6.64 1.03
CA SER A 187 5.29 -7.45 2.06
C SER A 187 4.67 -8.83 2.31
N GLU A 188 3.35 -8.98 2.16
CA GLU A 188 2.70 -10.27 2.36
C GLU A 188 3.13 -11.33 1.33
N HIS A 189 3.45 -10.92 0.10
CA HIS A 189 4.00 -11.84 -0.91
C HIS A 189 5.40 -12.31 -0.53
N ILE A 190 6.22 -11.41 0.00
CA ILE A 190 7.58 -11.74 0.48
C ILE A 190 7.49 -12.70 1.67
N ALA A 191 6.59 -12.43 2.61
CA ALA A 191 6.36 -13.31 3.76
C ALA A 191 5.89 -14.71 3.34
N LEU A 192 4.94 -14.78 2.40
CA LEU A 192 4.43 -16.04 1.87
C LEU A 192 5.53 -16.82 1.12
N LYS A 193 6.32 -16.14 0.30
CA LYS A 193 7.46 -16.75 -0.40
C LYS A 193 8.47 -17.34 0.57
N LYS A 194 8.83 -16.59 1.61
CA LYS A 194 9.74 -17.04 2.65
C LYS A 194 9.21 -18.26 3.41
N GLN A 195 7.90 -18.31 3.71
CA GLN A 195 7.28 -19.49 4.32
C GLN A 195 7.40 -20.71 3.40
N LEU A 196 7.16 -20.54 2.10
CA LEU A 196 7.28 -21.61 1.12
C LEU A 196 8.74 -22.09 0.97
N GLU A 197 9.70 -21.18 0.97
CA GLU A 197 11.12 -21.48 0.88
C GLU A 197 11.67 -22.22 2.13
N ASN A 198 11.08 -21.94 3.30
CA ASN A 198 11.44 -22.61 4.56
C ASN A 198 10.69 -23.94 4.78
N MET A 199 9.87 -24.35 3.82
CA MET A 199 9.09 -25.59 3.96
C MET A 199 9.98 -26.80 3.61
N GLU A 200 10.26 -27.64 4.61
CA GLU A 200 11.04 -28.88 4.44
C GLU A 200 10.15 -30.05 4.03
N GLU A 201 8.97 -30.17 4.65
CA GLU A 201 7.94 -31.16 4.35
C GLU A 201 6.56 -30.71 4.87
N GLY A 202 5.51 -31.45 4.54
CA GLY A 202 4.15 -31.23 5.07
C GLY A 202 3.17 -30.67 4.03
N ASN A 203 2.02 -30.22 4.48
CA ASN A 203 0.95 -29.76 3.61
C ASN A 203 0.89 -28.23 3.53
N PHE A 204 0.80 -27.70 2.32
CA PHE A 204 0.47 -26.29 2.07
C PHE A 204 -1.05 -26.18 1.95
N ILE A 205 -1.68 -25.45 2.86
CA ILE A 205 -3.14 -25.32 2.93
C ILE A 205 -3.58 -23.95 2.42
N ILE A 206 -4.54 -23.96 1.51
CA ILE A 206 -5.19 -22.76 0.98
C ILE A 206 -6.64 -22.78 1.41
N THR A 207 -7.08 -21.78 2.17
CA THR A 207 -8.49 -21.60 2.52
C THR A 207 -9.13 -20.62 1.54
N VAL A 208 -10.32 -20.96 1.05
CA VAL A 208 -11.11 -20.10 0.16
C VAL A 208 -12.26 -19.50 0.98
N PRO A 209 -12.46 -18.18 0.96
CA PRO A 209 -13.57 -17.58 1.68
C PRO A 209 -14.91 -17.96 1.05
N ASP A 210 -15.94 -18.03 1.88
CA ASP A 210 -17.31 -18.15 1.42
C ASP A 210 -17.78 -16.86 0.74
N GLY A 211 -18.59 -17.00 -0.32
CA GLY A 211 -19.13 -15.88 -1.08
C GLY A 211 -18.18 -15.29 -2.12
N ALA A 212 -18.41 -14.02 -2.47
CA ALA A 212 -17.61 -13.32 -3.47
C ALA A 212 -16.27 -12.86 -2.89
N TYR A 213 -15.20 -13.05 -3.65
CA TYR A 213 -13.86 -12.58 -3.29
C TYR A 213 -13.07 -12.14 -4.52
N ARG A 214 -12.00 -11.38 -4.28
CA ARG A 214 -11.13 -10.94 -5.37
C ARG A 214 -10.42 -12.10 -6.02
N CYS A 215 -10.40 -12.11 -7.37
CA CYS A 215 -9.66 -13.07 -8.18
C CYS A 215 -10.08 -14.53 -7.94
N PRO A 216 -11.29 -14.94 -8.37
CA PRO A 216 -11.78 -16.31 -8.16
C PRO A 216 -10.82 -17.44 -8.58
N PRO A 217 -10.01 -17.34 -9.65
CA PRO A 217 -9.04 -18.37 -10.01
C PRO A 217 -7.79 -18.40 -9.11
N ALA A 218 -7.51 -17.35 -8.31
CA ALA A 218 -6.24 -17.24 -7.58
C ALA A 218 -5.92 -18.41 -6.64
N PRO A 219 -6.84 -18.98 -5.85
CA PRO A 219 -6.54 -20.13 -4.99
C PRO A 219 -6.07 -21.36 -5.78
N TYR A 220 -6.69 -21.62 -6.91
CA TYR A 220 -6.38 -22.78 -7.77
C TYR A 220 -5.08 -22.58 -8.54
N GLU A 221 -4.86 -21.39 -9.07
CA GLU A 221 -3.61 -20.99 -9.69
C GLU A 221 -2.45 -21.10 -8.69
N ARG A 222 -2.64 -20.58 -7.47
CA ARG A 222 -1.64 -20.69 -6.40
C ARG A 222 -1.36 -22.14 -6.04
N ALA A 223 -2.40 -22.97 -5.94
CA ALA A 223 -2.24 -24.39 -5.67
C ALA A 223 -1.39 -25.08 -6.74
N ALA A 224 -1.64 -24.79 -8.00
CA ALA A 224 -0.85 -25.35 -9.11
C ALA A 224 0.62 -24.88 -9.04
N MET A 225 0.85 -23.58 -8.78
CA MET A 225 2.21 -23.03 -8.69
C MET A 225 2.98 -23.53 -7.47
N VAL A 226 2.33 -23.67 -6.31
CA VAL A 226 2.94 -24.26 -5.12
C VAL A 226 3.22 -25.74 -5.32
N ALA A 227 2.30 -26.50 -5.93
CA ALA A 227 2.54 -27.91 -6.24
C ALA A 227 3.73 -28.07 -7.20
N TYR A 228 3.86 -27.20 -8.19
CA TYR A 228 5.04 -27.14 -9.07
C TYR A 228 6.31 -26.88 -8.26
N TYR A 229 6.29 -25.90 -7.33
CA TYR A 229 7.41 -25.57 -6.47
C TYR A 229 7.84 -26.77 -5.60
N LEU A 230 6.89 -27.42 -4.92
CA LEU A 230 7.16 -28.59 -4.08
C LEU A 230 7.80 -29.72 -4.91
N LYS A 231 7.24 -30.02 -6.09
CA LYS A 231 7.77 -31.05 -7.00
C LYS A 231 9.19 -30.73 -7.46
N THR A 232 9.42 -29.49 -7.91
CA THR A 232 10.73 -29.05 -8.44
C THR A 232 11.82 -29.08 -7.37
N ASN A 233 11.48 -28.71 -6.13
CA ASN A 233 12.41 -28.68 -5.01
C ASN A 233 12.44 -30.00 -4.21
N LYS A 234 11.71 -31.04 -4.67
CA LYS A 234 11.64 -32.37 -4.03
C LYS A 234 11.14 -32.33 -2.59
N ILE A 235 10.29 -31.36 -2.26
CA ILE A 235 9.68 -31.21 -0.93
C ILE A 235 8.53 -32.23 -0.81
N LYS A 236 8.56 -33.05 0.22
CA LYS A 236 7.49 -34.05 0.50
C LYS A 236 6.28 -33.36 1.07
N GLY A 237 5.18 -33.33 0.33
CA GLY A 237 3.96 -32.69 0.81
C GLY A 237 2.84 -32.66 -0.22
N LYS A 238 1.72 -32.07 0.18
CA LYS A 238 0.54 -31.87 -0.66
C LYS A 238 0.08 -30.43 -0.58
N VAL A 239 -0.59 -29.98 -1.62
CA VAL A 239 -1.35 -28.73 -1.59
C VAL A 239 -2.81 -29.08 -1.40
N LEU A 240 -3.42 -28.54 -0.35
CA LEU A 240 -4.82 -28.75 0.00
C LEU A 240 -5.58 -27.45 -0.17
N ILE A 241 -6.69 -27.49 -0.91
CA ILE A 241 -7.61 -26.37 -1.03
C ILE A 241 -8.85 -26.69 -0.19
N LEU A 242 -9.13 -25.85 0.79
CA LEU A 242 -10.35 -25.92 1.59
C LEU A 242 -11.33 -24.88 1.05
N ASP A 243 -12.23 -25.32 0.20
CA ASP A 243 -13.23 -24.48 -0.49
C ASP A 243 -14.62 -24.87 0.01
N PRO A 244 -15.44 -23.93 0.52
CA PRO A 244 -16.79 -24.21 0.96
C PRO A 244 -17.77 -24.50 -0.19
N LYS A 245 -17.38 -24.28 -1.44
CA LYS A 245 -18.23 -24.51 -2.61
C LYS A 245 -18.30 -26.00 -2.96
N GLU A 246 -19.47 -26.44 -3.41
CA GLU A 246 -19.68 -27.80 -3.88
C GLU A 246 -18.82 -28.16 -5.12
N LYS A 247 -18.54 -27.16 -5.97
CA LYS A 247 -17.74 -27.35 -7.19
C LYS A 247 -16.55 -26.40 -7.18
N PRO A 248 -15.30 -26.91 -7.21
CA PRO A 248 -14.10 -26.08 -7.28
C PRO A 248 -14.09 -25.22 -8.56
N GLY A 249 -13.61 -23.96 -8.42
CA GLY A 249 -13.46 -23.05 -9.55
C GLY A 249 -14.76 -22.59 -10.19
N ALA A 250 -15.90 -22.98 -9.68
CA ALA A 250 -17.19 -22.51 -10.21
C ALA A 250 -17.30 -21.00 -10.07
N LYS A 251 -17.70 -20.35 -11.15
CA LYS A 251 -18.24 -18.98 -11.04
C LYS A 251 -19.48 -19.05 -10.15
N PRO A 252 -19.70 -18.04 -9.29
CA PRO A 252 -20.94 -17.96 -8.55
C PRO A 252 -22.13 -17.84 -9.48
#